data_edb0f36c57147d07dc57eaf4b272eee0
#
_entry.id   edb0f36c57147d07dc57eaf4b272eee0
#
_cell.length_a   1.000
_cell.length_b   1.000
_cell.length_c   1.000
_cell.angle_alpha   90.00
_cell.angle_beta   90.00
_cell.angle_gamma   90.00
#
_symmetry.space_group_name_H-M   'P 1'
#
loop_
_entity.id
_entity.type
_entity.pdbx_description
1 polymer ?
#
loop_
_entity_poly.entity_id
_entity_poly.type
_entity_poly.pdbx_seq_one_letter_code
_entity_poly.pdbx_strand_id
1 'polypeptide(L)'
;VLLLDEPLGALDLKLRKDMQNELKRIQQTMGITFIYVTHDQEEALAMSDTVVVMDAGRIQQIGTPEDIYNEPKNAFVADFIGESNILDGIMRADGVVEIFNRRFACLDKGFEKDEPVDVVIRPEDVDIVPEDQGQLKGTVTAVTFKGVHYDTIVDFYGFKWLIQTTDFCPVDSHIGIKIDPDGIHVMKKSQYSGMFGDYSSYSEEYDEIGDATLEPEEEEEERDEE
;
A
#
# COMPACT_ATOMS: atom_id res chain seq x y z
N VAL A 1 26.70 11.92 17.86
CA VAL A 1 25.29 11.61 17.57
C VAL A 1 24.53 12.91 17.36
N LEU A 2 23.73 13.02 16.30
CA LEU A 2 22.83 14.14 16.03
C LEU A 2 21.38 13.64 16.15
N LEU A 3 20.56 14.40 16.87
CA LEU A 3 19.13 14.10 17.03
C LEU A 3 18.35 15.12 16.19
N LEU A 4 17.48 14.64 15.30
CA LEU A 4 16.66 15.43 14.42
C LEU A 4 15.19 15.01 14.63
N ASP A 5 14.37 15.95 15.05
CA ASP A 5 12.94 15.75 15.31
C ASP A 5 12.12 16.48 14.24
N GLU A 6 11.50 15.74 13.34
CA GLU A 6 10.71 16.23 12.20
C GLU A 6 11.36 17.39 11.40
N PRO A 7 12.66 17.31 11.04
CA PRO A 7 13.40 18.48 10.56
C PRO A 7 12.95 18.99 9.19
N LEU A 8 12.23 18.16 8.40
CA LEU A 8 11.82 18.49 7.03
C LEU A 8 10.31 18.71 6.88
N GLY A 9 9.52 18.52 7.93
CA GLY A 9 8.06 18.52 7.88
C GLY A 9 7.43 19.82 7.37
N ALA A 10 8.10 20.96 7.51
CA ALA A 10 7.61 22.28 7.06
C ALA A 10 8.04 22.68 5.63
N LEU A 11 8.78 21.82 4.92
CA LEU A 11 9.34 22.11 3.60
C LEU A 11 8.44 21.62 2.46
N ASP A 12 8.45 22.35 1.34
CA ASP A 12 7.85 21.88 0.10
C ASP A 12 8.58 20.65 -0.45
N LEU A 13 7.91 19.89 -1.32
CA LEU A 13 8.40 18.58 -1.81
C LEU A 13 9.79 18.67 -2.47
N LYS A 14 10.06 19.73 -3.25
CA LYS A 14 11.34 19.87 -3.95
C LYS A 14 12.47 20.18 -2.97
N LEU A 15 12.25 21.17 -2.11
CA LEU A 15 13.24 21.56 -1.09
C LEU A 15 13.48 20.42 -0.10
N ARG A 16 12.43 19.65 0.26
CA ARG A 16 12.54 18.48 1.11
C ARG A 16 13.51 17.44 0.51
N LYS A 17 13.35 17.09 -0.77
CA LYS A 17 14.26 16.15 -1.47
C LYS A 17 15.70 16.66 -1.52
N ASP A 18 15.90 17.94 -1.78
CA ASP A 18 17.25 18.55 -1.80
C ASP A 18 17.90 18.48 -0.41
N MET A 19 17.13 18.77 0.65
CA MET A 19 17.61 18.71 2.04
C MET A 19 17.88 17.28 2.53
N GLN A 20 17.07 16.29 2.13
CA GLN A 20 17.33 14.88 2.41
C GLN A 20 18.70 14.45 1.86
N ASN A 21 18.99 14.79 0.61
CA ASN A 21 20.27 14.50 -0.01
C ASN A 21 21.45 15.18 0.71
N GLU A 22 21.27 16.44 1.13
CA GLU A 22 22.30 17.17 1.84
C GLU A 22 22.56 16.62 3.25
N LEU A 23 21.50 16.27 4.00
CA LEU A 23 21.65 15.63 5.31
C LEU A 23 22.36 14.28 5.20
N LYS A 24 22.02 13.45 4.21
CA LYS A 24 22.69 12.18 3.95
C LYS A 24 24.18 12.39 3.61
N ARG A 25 24.49 13.39 2.78
CA ARG A 25 25.86 13.77 2.46
C ARG A 25 26.65 14.23 3.68
N ILE A 26 26.04 15.05 4.56
CA ILE A 26 26.67 15.51 5.80
C ILE A 26 26.95 14.33 6.73
N GLN A 27 25.97 13.43 6.92
CA GLN A 27 26.11 12.25 7.78
C GLN A 27 27.28 11.38 7.30
N GLN A 28 27.35 11.09 6.00
CA GLN A 28 28.42 10.30 5.38
C GLN A 28 29.80 10.97 5.54
N THR A 29 29.86 12.30 5.31
CA THR A 29 31.12 13.06 5.36
C THR A 29 31.66 13.15 6.80
N MET A 30 30.77 13.33 7.76
CA MET A 30 31.16 13.47 9.18
C MET A 30 31.33 12.12 9.89
N GLY A 31 30.77 11.04 9.34
CA GLY A 31 30.82 9.70 9.93
C GLY A 31 30.14 9.62 11.30
N ILE A 32 29.09 10.42 11.53
CA ILE A 32 28.37 10.45 12.81
C ILE A 32 27.01 9.76 12.68
N THR A 33 26.52 9.24 13.78
CA THR A 33 25.18 8.64 13.85
C THR A 33 24.12 9.74 13.89
N PHE A 34 23.12 9.66 13.01
CA PHE A 34 21.89 10.44 13.07
C PHE A 34 20.78 9.61 13.68
N ILE A 35 20.02 10.19 14.59
CA ILE A 35 18.72 9.68 15.02
C ILE A 35 17.69 10.66 14.46
N TYR A 36 16.88 10.17 13.53
CA TYR A 36 15.93 10.96 12.76
C TYR A 36 14.52 10.51 13.10
N VAL A 37 13.71 11.40 13.66
CA VAL A 37 12.30 11.16 13.96
C VAL A 37 11.46 11.82 12.88
N THR A 38 10.58 11.06 12.25
CA THR A 38 9.65 11.53 11.23
C THR A 38 8.36 10.71 11.26
N HIS A 39 7.28 11.30 10.79
CA HIS A 39 6.04 10.61 10.45
C HIS A 39 5.90 10.36 8.94
N ASP A 40 6.86 10.82 8.14
CA ASP A 40 6.92 10.61 6.70
C ASP A 40 7.64 9.29 6.41
N GLN A 41 6.91 8.35 5.84
CA GLN A 41 7.38 6.99 5.55
C GLN A 41 8.46 6.99 4.47
N GLU A 42 8.29 7.82 3.42
CA GLU A 42 9.29 7.95 2.34
C GLU A 42 10.62 8.47 2.88
N GLU A 43 10.58 9.42 3.84
CA GLU A 43 11.78 9.92 4.50
C GLU A 43 12.48 8.81 5.28
N ALA A 44 11.73 8.06 6.08
CA ALA A 44 12.28 6.98 6.90
C ALA A 44 12.96 5.91 6.03
N LEU A 45 12.29 5.47 4.97
CA LEU A 45 12.80 4.43 4.06
C LEU A 45 14.00 4.92 3.23
N ALA A 46 13.96 6.17 2.71
CA ALA A 46 14.99 6.68 1.83
C ALA A 46 16.29 7.09 2.54
N MET A 47 16.20 7.51 3.81
CA MET A 47 17.33 8.13 4.50
C MET A 47 18.02 7.22 5.51
N SER A 48 17.36 6.18 6.03
CA SER A 48 17.85 5.39 7.15
C SER A 48 18.61 4.15 6.72
N ASP A 49 19.60 3.75 7.51
CA ASP A 49 20.23 2.43 7.45
C ASP A 49 19.44 1.42 8.31
N THR A 50 18.74 1.93 9.33
CA THR A 50 17.90 1.15 10.24
C THR A 50 16.64 1.96 10.56
N VAL A 51 15.47 1.36 10.38
CA VAL A 51 14.17 1.93 10.71
C VAL A 51 13.65 1.31 12.00
N VAL A 52 13.06 2.14 12.86
CA VAL A 52 12.35 1.71 14.08
C VAL A 52 10.91 2.18 13.97
N VAL A 53 9.98 1.25 13.79
CA VAL A 53 8.55 1.55 13.77
C VAL A 53 8.01 1.48 15.18
N MET A 54 7.28 2.53 15.60
CA MET A 54 6.72 2.64 16.95
C MET A 54 5.22 2.94 16.91
N ASP A 55 4.49 2.34 17.83
CA ASP A 55 3.08 2.66 18.11
C ASP A 55 2.86 2.74 19.62
N ALA A 56 2.14 3.77 20.07
CA ALA A 56 1.80 4.02 21.48
C ALA A 56 3.00 3.85 22.45
N GLY A 57 4.18 4.35 22.04
CA GLY A 57 5.42 4.28 22.83
C GLY A 57 6.07 2.89 22.89
N ARG A 58 5.62 1.93 22.06
CA ARG A 58 6.18 0.58 21.96
C ARG A 58 6.81 0.37 20.57
N ILE A 59 7.95 -0.28 20.56
CA ILE A 59 8.59 -0.68 19.31
C ILE A 59 7.81 -1.86 18.71
N GLN A 60 7.35 -1.69 17.48
CA GLN A 60 6.66 -2.71 16.70
C GLN A 60 7.64 -3.55 15.87
N GLN A 61 8.59 -2.87 15.21
CA GLN A 61 9.62 -3.54 14.43
C GLN A 61 10.90 -2.68 14.36
N ILE A 62 12.04 -3.36 14.24
CA ILE A 62 13.34 -2.77 13.89
C ILE A 62 13.92 -3.60 12.75
N GLY A 63 14.41 -2.95 11.71
CA GLY A 63 15.03 -3.61 10.55
C GLY A 63 15.63 -2.62 9.56
N THR A 64 16.16 -3.14 8.47
CA THR A 64 16.51 -2.32 7.31
C THR A 64 15.25 -1.77 6.65
N PRO A 65 15.30 -0.70 5.83
CA PRO A 65 14.16 -0.24 5.06
C PRO A 65 13.47 -1.36 4.28
N GLU A 66 14.26 -2.21 3.62
CA GLU A 66 13.76 -3.34 2.84
C GLU A 66 13.05 -4.37 3.71
N ASP A 67 13.60 -4.73 4.88
CA ASP A 67 12.96 -5.68 5.82
C ASP A 67 11.63 -5.13 6.36
N ILE A 68 11.58 -3.83 6.67
CA ILE A 68 10.37 -3.19 7.20
C ILE A 68 9.25 -3.16 6.15
N TYR A 69 9.60 -2.93 4.88
CA TYR A 69 8.65 -2.84 3.77
C TYR A 69 8.17 -4.22 3.31
N ASN A 70 9.12 -5.15 3.06
CA ASN A 70 8.83 -6.45 2.45
C ASN A 70 8.40 -7.51 3.47
N GLU A 71 8.91 -7.44 4.72
CA GLU A 71 8.66 -8.43 5.77
C GLU A 71 8.09 -7.77 7.05
N PRO A 72 6.94 -7.07 6.96
CA PRO A 72 6.32 -6.46 8.14
C PRO A 72 5.91 -7.54 9.15
N LYS A 73 6.11 -7.26 10.46
CA LYS A 73 5.81 -8.23 11.52
C LYS A 73 4.35 -8.31 11.91
N ASN A 74 3.56 -7.31 11.58
CA ASN A 74 2.13 -7.25 11.86
C ASN A 74 1.43 -6.25 10.92
N ALA A 75 0.09 -6.29 10.92
CA ALA A 75 -0.75 -5.46 10.07
C ALA A 75 -0.53 -3.95 10.25
N PHE A 76 -0.23 -3.50 11.48
CA PHE A 76 0.08 -2.09 11.73
C PHE A 76 1.35 -1.64 10.99
N VAL A 77 2.43 -2.42 11.04
CA VAL A 77 3.68 -2.08 10.34
C VAL A 77 3.45 -2.08 8.83
N ALA A 78 2.74 -3.08 8.31
CA ALA A 78 2.43 -3.19 6.89
C ALA A 78 1.68 -1.96 6.36
N ASP A 79 0.62 -1.56 7.05
CA ASP A 79 -0.23 -0.41 6.71
C ASP A 79 0.49 0.92 6.94
N PHE A 80 1.22 1.06 8.06
CA PHE A 80 1.91 2.29 8.41
C PHE A 80 3.06 2.63 7.44
N ILE A 81 3.72 1.64 6.85
CA ILE A 81 4.91 1.86 5.99
C ILE A 81 4.55 2.07 4.51
N GLY A 82 3.36 1.71 4.10
CA GLY A 82 2.89 1.88 2.72
C GLY A 82 1.54 1.23 2.51
N GLU A 83 0.90 1.59 1.42
CA GLU A 83 -0.36 0.99 1.01
C GLU A 83 -0.27 -0.54 0.98
N SER A 84 -1.29 -1.22 1.50
CA SER A 84 -1.27 -2.68 1.64
C SER A 84 -2.66 -3.28 1.59
N ASN A 85 -2.86 -4.31 0.80
CA ASN A 85 -4.01 -5.18 0.92
C ASN A 85 -3.73 -6.19 2.03
N ILE A 86 -4.42 -6.08 3.17
CA ILE A 86 -4.20 -6.95 4.33
C ILE A 86 -5.45 -7.80 4.54
N LEU A 87 -5.27 -9.11 4.49
CA LEU A 87 -6.34 -10.09 4.38
C LEU A 87 -6.25 -11.15 5.46
N ASP A 88 -7.39 -11.73 5.81
CA ASP A 88 -7.44 -12.96 6.57
C ASP A 88 -7.05 -14.16 5.71
N GLY A 89 -6.12 -14.97 6.19
CA GLY A 89 -5.66 -16.19 5.53
C GLY A 89 -5.56 -17.36 6.49
N ILE A 90 -5.35 -18.54 5.91
CA ILE A 90 -5.07 -19.78 6.65
C ILE A 90 -3.84 -20.44 6.03
N MET A 91 -2.81 -20.66 6.83
CA MET A 91 -1.61 -21.36 6.37
C MET A 91 -1.91 -22.85 6.28
N ARG A 92 -1.94 -23.42 5.07
CA ARG A 92 -2.29 -24.82 4.82
C ARG A 92 -1.08 -25.75 4.90
N ALA A 93 0.08 -25.24 4.52
CA ALA A 93 1.38 -25.90 4.59
C ALA A 93 2.47 -24.86 4.38
N ASP A 94 3.74 -25.19 4.65
CA ASP A 94 4.87 -24.34 4.29
C ASP A 94 4.79 -23.97 2.80
N GLY A 95 4.81 -22.67 2.52
CA GLY A 95 4.72 -22.13 1.17
C GLY A 95 3.33 -22.16 0.54
N VAL A 96 2.24 -22.43 1.31
CA VAL A 96 0.86 -22.44 0.80
C VAL A 96 -0.09 -21.77 1.78
N VAL A 97 -0.60 -20.62 1.41
CA VAL A 97 -1.63 -19.89 2.16
C VAL A 97 -2.97 -19.95 1.39
N GLU A 98 -4.07 -20.00 2.12
CA GLU A 98 -5.42 -19.95 1.57
C GLU A 98 -6.07 -18.62 1.90
N ILE A 99 -6.53 -17.92 0.86
CA ILE A 99 -7.25 -16.64 0.90
C ILE A 99 -8.53 -16.82 0.08
N PHE A 100 -9.70 -16.38 0.56
CA PHE A 100 -11.00 -16.55 -0.11
C PHE A 100 -11.27 -17.99 -0.59
N ASN A 101 -10.92 -19.00 0.21
CA ASN A 101 -11.02 -20.43 -0.12
C ASN A 101 -10.21 -20.84 -1.38
N ARG A 102 -9.19 -20.08 -1.75
CA ARG A 102 -8.24 -20.41 -2.82
C ARG A 102 -6.82 -20.48 -2.29
N ARG A 103 -6.04 -21.40 -2.81
CA ARG A 103 -4.66 -21.62 -2.39
C ARG A 103 -3.70 -20.83 -3.26
N PHE A 104 -2.81 -20.11 -2.61
CA PHE A 104 -1.73 -19.34 -3.21
C PHE A 104 -0.40 -19.92 -2.74
N ALA A 105 0.57 -19.94 -3.64
CA ALA A 105 1.96 -20.20 -3.27
C ALA A 105 2.54 -18.92 -2.62
N CYS A 106 3.33 -19.09 -1.54
CA CYS A 106 4.07 -18.02 -0.89
C CYS A 106 5.47 -18.51 -0.50
N LEU A 107 6.34 -17.62 -0.04
CA LEU A 107 7.69 -18.01 0.39
C LEU A 107 7.77 -18.33 1.89
N ASP A 108 6.78 -17.91 2.67
CA ASP A 108 6.75 -18.03 4.13
C ASP A 108 6.63 -19.47 4.61
N LYS A 109 7.28 -19.74 5.74
CA LYS A 109 7.37 -21.08 6.36
C LYS A 109 7.38 -20.96 7.90
N GLY A 110 7.19 -22.10 8.58
CA GLY A 110 7.29 -22.18 10.03
C GLY A 110 6.01 -21.83 10.76
N PHE A 111 4.89 -21.87 10.08
CA PHE A 111 3.55 -21.78 10.64
C PHE A 111 2.99 -23.17 10.95
N GLU A 112 2.06 -23.25 11.90
CA GLU A 112 1.34 -24.50 12.14
C GLU A 112 0.36 -24.77 10.98
N LYS A 113 0.05 -26.05 10.76
CA LYS A 113 -0.96 -26.40 9.78
C LYS A 113 -2.34 -25.87 10.21
N ASP A 114 -3.02 -25.21 9.28
CA ASP A 114 -4.32 -24.55 9.47
C ASP A 114 -4.27 -23.38 10.47
N GLU A 115 -3.08 -22.78 10.68
CA GLU A 115 -2.90 -21.58 11.50
C GLU A 115 -3.57 -20.38 10.82
N PRO A 116 -4.45 -19.62 11.53
CA PRO A 116 -4.98 -18.35 11.05
C PRO A 116 -3.87 -17.30 10.99
N VAL A 117 -3.80 -16.59 9.88
CA VAL A 117 -2.73 -15.63 9.59
C VAL A 117 -3.29 -14.33 9.02
N ASP A 118 -2.50 -13.25 9.07
CA ASP A 118 -2.67 -12.07 8.24
C ASP A 118 -1.80 -12.22 7.00
N VAL A 119 -2.34 -11.85 5.85
CA VAL A 119 -1.63 -11.88 4.57
C VAL A 119 -1.53 -10.47 4.04
N VAL A 120 -0.32 -10.02 3.72
CA VAL A 120 -0.04 -8.72 3.10
C VAL A 120 0.29 -8.93 1.64
N ILE A 121 -0.33 -8.13 0.78
CA ILE A 121 -0.06 -8.05 -0.64
C ILE A 121 0.07 -6.58 -1.00
N ARG A 122 1.23 -6.19 -1.52
CA ARG A 122 1.44 -4.80 -1.94
C ARG A 122 0.66 -4.50 -3.22
N PRO A 123 0.10 -3.29 -3.38
CA PRO A 123 -0.65 -2.93 -4.58
C PRO A 123 0.12 -3.08 -5.89
N GLU A 124 1.42 -2.86 -5.86
CA GLU A 124 2.33 -2.98 -6.99
C GLU A 124 2.70 -4.43 -7.36
N ASP A 125 2.48 -5.38 -6.45
CA ASP A 125 2.79 -6.81 -6.65
C ASP A 125 1.62 -7.59 -7.26
N VAL A 126 0.53 -6.89 -7.62
CA VAL A 126 -0.66 -7.48 -8.20
C VAL A 126 -0.74 -7.19 -9.69
N ASP A 127 -0.58 -8.22 -10.51
CA ASP A 127 -0.76 -8.12 -11.95
C ASP A 127 -2.24 -8.24 -12.35
N ILE A 128 -2.75 -7.27 -13.13
CA ILE A 128 -4.05 -7.38 -13.77
C ILE A 128 -3.92 -8.22 -15.05
N VAL A 129 -4.74 -9.26 -15.16
CA VAL A 129 -4.75 -10.19 -16.29
C VAL A 129 -6.19 -10.37 -16.82
N PRO A 130 -6.39 -10.95 -18.01
CA PRO A 130 -7.72 -11.37 -18.47
C PRO A 130 -8.42 -12.23 -17.42
N GLU A 131 -9.74 -12.07 -17.28
CA GLU A 131 -10.54 -12.72 -16.23
C GLU A 131 -10.34 -14.26 -16.19
N ASP A 132 -10.19 -14.90 -17.34
CA ASP A 132 -10.02 -16.34 -17.48
C ASP A 132 -8.61 -16.87 -17.10
N GLN A 133 -7.64 -15.96 -16.93
CA GLN A 133 -6.25 -16.27 -16.57
C GLN A 133 -5.93 -15.93 -15.11
N GLY A 134 -6.86 -15.29 -14.40
CA GLY A 134 -6.65 -14.83 -13.02
C GLY A 134 -6.74 -15.93 -11.97
N GLN A 135 -5.94 -15.78 -10.91
CA GLN A 135 -6.06 -16.58 -9.68
C GLN A 135 -7.33 -16.19 -8.90
N LEU A 136 -7.67 -14.89 -8.88
CA LEU A 136 -8.95 -14.36 -8.42
C LEU A 136 -9.60 -13.55 -9.54
N LYS A 137 -10.92 -13.39 -9.46
CA LYS A 137 -11.72 -12.60 -10.39
C LYS A 137 -12.44 -11.51 -9.64
N GLY A 138 -12.38 -10.29 -10.12
CA GLY A 138 -13.00 -9.14 -9.50
C GLY A 138 -13.58 -8.15 -10.49
N THR A 139 -14.22 -7.11 -9.94
CA THR A 139 -14.79 -6.01 -10.71
C THR A 139 -14.12 -4.72 -10.30
N VAL A 140 -13.66 -3.94 -11.26
CA VAL A 140 -13.07 -2.62 -11.02
C VAL A 140 -14.17 -1.65 -10.57
N THR A 141 -13.99 -1.01 -9.41
CA THR A 141 -14.98 -0.09 -8.82
C THR A 141 -14.54 1.37 -8.89
N ALA A 142 -13.22 1.64 -8.86
CA ALA A 142 -12.69 3.00 -9.02
C ALA A 142 -11.32 2.98 -9.71
N VAL A 143 -10.97 4.06 -10.41
CA VAL A 143 -9.65 4.23 -11.05
C VAL A 143 -9.22 5.68 -10.92
N THR A 144 -8.00 5.91 -10.40
CA THR A 144 -7.43 7.26 -10.23
C THR A 144 -6.05 7.33 -10.82
N PHE A 145 -5.79 8.29 -11.71
CA PHE A 145 -4.47 8.52 -12.25
C PHE A 145 -3.58 9.32 -11.29
N LYS A 146 -2.44 8.77 -10.91
CA LYS A 146 -1.46 9.37 -9.99
C LYS A 146 -0.20 9.93 -10.69
N GLY A 147 -0.23 10.09 -12.00
CA GLY A 147 0.87 10.64 -12.80
C GLY A 147 1.80 9.58 -13.39
N VAL A 148 2.22 8.59 -12.64
CA VAL A 148 3.09 7.47 -13.08
C VAL A 148 2.37 6.14 -13.16
N HIS A 149 1.31 5.96 -12.37
CA HIS A 149 0.49 4.75 -12.31
C HIS A 149 -0.98 5.13 -12.11
N TYR A 150 -1.84 4.15 -12.19
CA TYR A 150 -3.25 4.22 -11.78
C TYR A 150 -3.41 3.47 -10.46
N ASP A 151 -4.09 4.11 -9.50
CA ASP A 151 -4.68 3.43 -8.36
C ASP A 151 -6.01 2.86 -8.83
N THR A 152 -6.14 1.54 -8.81
CA THR A 152 -7.32 0.81 -9.27
C THR A 152 -7.92 0.06 -8.10
N ILE A 153 -9.15 0.40 -7.72
CA ILE A 153 -9.87 -0.33 -6.67
C ILE A 153 -10.68 -1.45 -7.31
N VAL A 154 -10.50 -2.66 -6.80
CA VAL A 154 -11.14 -3.87 -7.32
C VAL A 154 -11.88 -4.59 -6.21
N ASP A 155 -13.16 -4.88 -6.42
CA ASP A 155 -13.96 -5.70 -5.52
C ASP A 155 -13.72 -7.18 -5.77
N PHE A 156 -13.27 -7.89 -4.74
CA PHE A 156 -13.13 -9.34 -4.68
C PHE A 156 -14.03 -9.89 -3.57
N TYR A 157 -15.20 -10.38 -3.92
CA TYR A 157 -16.15 -10.99 -2.97
C TYR A 157 -16.60 -10.06 -1.83
N GLY A 158 -16.69 -8.76 -2.09
CA GLY A 158 -17.08 -7.74 -1.10
C GLY A 158 -15.92 -7.14 -0.31
N PHE A 159 -14.69 -7.56 -0.57
CA PHE A 159 -13.48 -6.94 -0.04
C PHE A 159 -12.77 -6.17 -1.15
N LYS A 160 -12.48 -4.92 -0.93
CA LYS A 160 -11.89 -4.03 -1.94
C LYS A 160 -10.38 -3.94 -1.79
N TRP A 161 -9.69 -4.21 -2.88
CA TRP A 161 -8.22 -4.13 -2.98
C TRP A 161 -7.80 -2.90 -3.76
N LEU A 162 -6.72 -2.30 -3.33
CA LEU A 162 -5.96 -1.35 -4.12
C LEU A 162 -4.95 -2.12 -5.00
N ILE A 163 -4.91 -1.79 -6.29
CA ILE A 163 -3.91 -2.27 -7.25
C ILE A 163 -3.25 -1.07 -7.91
N GLN A 164 -1.91 -1.04 -7.92
CA GLN A 164 -1.14 -0.01 -8.60
C GLN A 164 -0.60 -0.57 -9.91
N THR A 165 -1.07 -0.02 -11.02
CA THR A 165 -0.70 -0.49 -12.37
C THR A 165 -0.42 0.68 -13.31
N THR A 166 0.45 0.47 -14.32
CA THR A 166 0.67 1.43 -15.39
C THR A 166 -0.40 1.36 -16.50
N ASP A 167 -1.19 0.29 -16.52
CA ASP A 167 -2.22 0.05 -17.52
C ASP A 167 -3.58 0.56 -17.03
N PHE A 168 -4.27 1.32 -17.87
CA PHE A 168 -5.62 1.78 -17.57
C PHE A 168 -6.64 0.65 -17.66
N CYS A 169 -7.42 0.46 -16.60
CA CYS A 169 -8.49 -0.52 -16.53
C CYS A 169 -9.83 0.21 -16.27
N PRO A 170 -10.82 0.16 -17.18
CA PRO A 170 -12.08 0.88 -17.00
C PRO A 170 -12.88 0.42 -15.77
N VAL A 171 -13.59 1.35 -15.12
CA VAL A 171 -14.60 1.02 -14.10
C VAL A 171 -15.63 0.07 -14.68
N ASP A 172 -16.21 -0.81 -13.88
CA ASP A 172 -17.14 -1.90 -14.21
C ASP A 172 -16.53 -3.02 -15.07
N SER A 173 -15.23 -2.98 -15.40
CA SER A 173 -14.58 -4.10 -16.09
C SER A 173 -14.38 -5.29 -15.16
N HIS A 174 -14.59 -6.51 -15.72
CA HIS A 174 -14.27 -7.76 -15.04
C HIS A 174 -12.84 -8.17 -15.37
N ILE A 175 -12.05 -8.37 -14.33
CA ILE A 175 -10.62 -8.68 -14.44
C ILE A 175 -10.27 -9.94 -13.65
N GLY A 176 -9.14 -10.53 -14.02
CA GLY A 176 -8.42 -11.46 -13.18
C GLY A 176 -7.20 -10.78 -12.55
N ILE A 177 -6.71 -11.33 -11.45
CA ILE A 177 -5.41 -10.95 -10.91
C ILE A 177 -4.49 -12.15 -10.81
N LYS A 178 -3.20 -11.87 -10.92
CA LYS A 178 -2.12 -12.83 -10.68
C LYS A 178 -1.14 -12.20 -9.69
N ILE A 179 -0.70 -13.01 -8.72
CA ILE A 179 0.28 -12.62 -7.72
C ILE A 179 1.36 -13.70 -7.72
N ASP A 180 2.61 -13.28 -7.84
CA ASP A 180 3.73 -14.21 -7.74
C ASP A 180 4.00 -14.55 -6.25
N PRO A 181 4.63 -15.71 -5.95
CA PRO A 181 4.79 -16.17 -4.57
C PRO A 181 5.59 -15.24 -3.64
N ASP A 182 6.46 -14.41 -4.17
CA ASP A 182 7.25 -13.39 -3.46
C ASP A 182 6.46 -12.10 -3.17
N GLY A 183 5.37 -11.85 -3.89
CA GLY A 183 4.43 -10.76 -3.60
C GLY A 183 3.43 -11.05 -2.48
N ILE A 184 3.49 -12.24 -1.86
CA ILE A 184 2.62 -12.64 -0.76
C ILE A 184 3.45 -12.81 0.50
N HIS A 185 3.25 -11.95 1.49
CA HIS A 185 3.88 -12.06 2.80
C HIS A 185 2.89 -12.47 3.88
N VAL A 186 3.24 -13.47 4.70
CA VAL A 186 2.36 -14.05 5.72
C VAL A 186 2.82 -13.69 7.12
N MET A 187 1.92 -13.12 7.92
CA MET A 187 2.17 -12.70 9.29
C MET A 187 1.30 -13.46 10.28
N LYS A 188 1.79 -13.62 11.51
CA LYS A 188 0.96 -14.12 12.60
C LYS A 188 -0.12 -13.11 12.98
N LYS A 189 -1.30 -13.61 13.35
CA LYS A 189 -2.36 -12.78 13.91
C LYS A 189 -1.88 -11.97 15.11
N SER A 190 -2.30 -10.72 15.18
CA SER A 190 -1.94 -9.76 16.22
C SER A 190 -3.18 -8.96 16.69
N GLN A 191 -2.97 -8.04 17.63
CA GLN A 191 -4.04 -7.12 18.05
C GLN A 191 -4.49 -6.16 16.93
N TYR A 192 -3.75 -6.08 15.84
CA TYR A 192 -4.04 -5.22 14.70
C TYR A 192 -4.75 -5.95 13.55
N SER A 193 -4.95 -7.27 13.67
CA SER A 193 -5.60 -8.08 12.64
C SER A 193 -7.03 -7.62 12.37
N GLY A 194 -7.40 -7.51 11.09
CA GLY A 194 -8.71 -7.06 10.64
C GLY A 194 -8.98 -5.56 10.79
N MET A 195 -7.96 -4.74 11.08
CA MET A 195 -8.10 -3.29 11.26
C MET A 195 -7.78 -2.49 9.99
N PHE A 196 -7.05 -3.06 9.04
CA PHE A 196 -6.47 -2.38 7.88
C PHE A 196 -6.68 -3.17 6.59
N GLY A 197 -6.44 -2.52 5.46
CA GLY A 197 -6.29 -3.17 4.16
C GLY A 197 -7.55 -3.36 3.32
N ASP A 198 -8.74 -2.98 3.82
CA ASP A 198 -9.97 -2.89 3.03
C ASP A 198 -10.18 -1.45 2.56
N TYR A 199 -10.20 -1.24 1.26
CA TYR A 199 -10.35 0.08 0.62
C TYR A 199 -11.82 0.46 0.34
N SER A 200 -12.79 -0.10 1.06
CA SER A 200 -14.22 0.21 0.91
C SER A 200 -14.50 1.71 1.07
N SER A 201 -13.97 2.34 2.12
CA SER A 201 -14.14 3.78 2.36
C SER A 201 -13.46 4.64 1.31
N TYR A 202 -12.29 4.21 0.82
CA TYR A 202 -11.58 4.90 -0.24
C TYR A 202 -12.38 4.93 -1.55
N SER A 203 -13.03 3.83 -1.92
CA SER A 203 -13.86 3.77 -3.11
C SER A 203 -15.15 4.60 -2.98
N GLU A 204 -15.76 4.65 -1.78
CA GLU A 204 -16.94 5.50 -1.51
C GLU A 204 -16.59 6.99 -1.65
N GLU A 205 -15.42 7.42 -1.18
CA GLU A 205 -14.94 8.80 -1.30
C GLU A 205 -14.71 9.21 -2.76
N TYR A 206 -14.28 8.27 -3.63
CA TYR A 206 -14.12 8.53 -5.07
C TYR A 206 -15.44 8.52 -5.84
N ASP A 207 -16.41 7.70 -5.45
CA ASP A 207 -17.74 7.67 -6.06
C ASP A 207 -18.47 9.01 -5.81
N GLU A 208 -18.33 9.61 -4.62
CA GLU A 208 -18.88 10.93 -4.29
C GLU A 208 -18.24 12.07 -5.12
N ILE A 209 -16.94 12.00 -5.41
CA ILE A 209 -16.23 12.99 -6.24
C ILE A 209 -16.61 12.83 -7.73
N GLY A 210 -16.81 11.60 -8.19
CA GLY A 210 -17.22 11.31 -9.56
C GLY A 210 -18.59 11.89 -9.92
N ASP A 211 -19.55 11.82 -9.03
CA ASP A 211 -20.91 12.38 -9.21
C ASP A 211 -20.91 13.92 -9.23
N ALA A 212 -19.98 14.57 -8.52
CA ALA A 212 -19.88 16.02 -8.46
C ALA A 212 -19.36 16.68 -9.77
N THR A 213 -18.77 15.90 -10.68
CA THR A 213 -18.17 16.40 -11.94
C THR A 213 -19.05 16.22 -13.16
N LEU A 214 -20.28 15.69 -13.01
CA LEU A 214 -21.21 15.41 -14.12
C LEU A 214 -22.41 16.36 -14.21
N GLU A 215 -22.36 17.55 -13.61
CA GLU A 215 -23.34 18.58 -13.98
C GLU A 215 -22.98 19.12 -15.38
N PRO A 216 -23.84 18.98 -16.40
CA PRO A 216 -23.59 19.56 -17.70
C PRO A 216 -23.64 21.08 -17.56
N GLU A 217 -22.59 21.76 -18.02
CA GLU A 217 -22.67 23.20 -18.28
C GLU A 217 -23.85 23.47 -19.21
N GLU A 218 -24.88 24.11 -18.69
CA GLU A 218 -25.98 24.65 -19.53
C GLU A 218 -25.34 25.71 -20.43
N GLU A 219 -25.25 25.42 -21.73
CA GLU A 219 -24.92 26.39 -22.75
C GLU A 219 -26.02 27.48 -22.71
N GLU A 220 -25.70 28.68 -22.19
CA GLU A 220 -26.46 29.89 -22.37
C GLU A 220 -26.46 30.22 -23.86
N GLU A 221 -27.54 29.87 -24.60
CA GLU A 221 -27.83 30.42 -25.89
C GLU A 221 -28.06 31.95 -25.76
N GLU A 222 -27.03 32.72 -26.12
CA GLU A 222 -27.20 34.15 -26.42
C GLU A 222 -28.24 34.29 -27.55
N ARG A 223 -29.45 34.69 -27.19
CA ARG A 223 -30.43 35.21 -28.15
C ARG A 223 -30.05 36.66 -28.46
N ASP A 224 -29.40 36.87 -29.59
CA ASP A 224 -29.40 38.16 -30.27
C ASP A 224 -30.85 38.50 -30.68
N GLU A 225 -31.40 39.52 -30.03
CA GLU A 225 -32.58 40.25 -30.55
C GLU A 225 -32.14 41.65 -30.96
N GLU A 226 -32.49 42.00 -32.21
CA GLU A 226 -32.42 43.19 -33.02
C GLU A 226 -32.36 44.56 -32.33
#